data_ebb1e230212d0a97e87bce09701d4e6b
#
_entry.id   ebb1e230212d0a97e87bce09701d4e6b
#
_cell.length_a   1.000
_cell.length_b   1.000
_cell.length_c   1.000
_cell.angle_alpha   90.00
_cell.angle_beta   90.00
_cell.angle_gamma   90.00
#
_symmetry.space_group_name_H-M   'P 1'
#
loop_
_entity.id
_entity.type
_entity.pdbx_description
1 polymer ?
#
loop_
_entity_poly.entity_id
_entity_poly.type
_entity_poly.pdbx_seq_one_letter_code
_entity_poly.pdbx_strand_id
1 'polypeptide(L)' 'MTVVLQIDMPETAFSAIRKSPSEFAAEMRLAAAVKWYEMGIISQEKAAEVAGVSRADFIFPLVRFEVSP' A
#
# COMPACT_ATOMS: atom_id res chain seq x y z
N MET A 1 -13.46 -6.24 11.84
CA MET A 1 -14.10 -6.84 10.65
C MET A 1 -13.33 -6.50 9.40
N THR A 2 -13.10 -7.47 8.52
CA THR A 2 -12.38 -7.25 7.27
C THR A 2 -13.31 -7.42 6.08
N VAL A 3 -13.04 -6.67 5.02
CA VAL A 3 -13.74 -6.77 3.76
C VAL A 3 -12.74 -7.27 2.72
N VAL A 4 -13.11 -8.29 1.96
CA VAL A 4 -12.27 -8.82 0.89
C VAL A 4 -12.59 -8.09 -0.40
N LEU A 5 -11.55 -7.55 -1.03
CA LEU A 5 -11.67 -6.88 -2.33
C LEU A 5 -11.13 -7.81 -3.40
N GLN A 6 -11.85 -7.92 -4.50
CA GLN A 6 -11.39 -8.65 -5.68
C GLN A 6 -11.03 -7.65 -6.75
N ILE A 7 -9.79 -7.71 -7.22
CA ILE A 7 -9.27 -6.79 -8.23
C ILE A 7 -8.69 -7.60 -9.36
N ASP A 8 -9.23 -7.42 -10.57
CA ASP A 8 -8.73 -8.09 -11.76
C ASP A 8 -7.55 -7.30 -12.31
N MET A 9 -6.42 -7.98 -12.51
CA MET A 9 -5.21 -7.36 -13.02
C MET A 9 -4.74 -8.09 -14.27
N PRO A 10 -4.22 -7.35 -15.26
CA PRO A 10 -3.63 -7.99 -16.46
C PRO A 10 -2.46 -8.87 -16.05
N GLU A 11 -2.35 -10.03 -16.68
CA GLU A 11 -1.26 -10.96 -16.41
C GLU A 11 0.11 -10.32 -16.62
N THR A 12 0.22 -9.44 -17.61
CA THR A 12 1.45 -8.74 -17.94
C THR A 12 1.94 -7.79 -16.83
N ALA A 13 1.05 -7.35 -15.96
CA ALA A 13 1.44 -6.49 -14.82
C ALA A 13 2.37 -7.22 -13.85
N PHE A 14 2.13 -8.53 -13.65
CA PHE A 14 2.96 -9.33 -12.77
C PHE A 14 4.36 -9.55 -13.31
N SER A 15 4.47 -9.71 -14.64
CA SER A 15 5.77 -9.83 -15.30
C SER A 15 6.57 -8.52 -15.16
N ALA A 16 5.91 -7.40 -15.31
CA ALA A 16 6.55 -6.09 -15.20
C ALA A 16 7.09 -5.80 -13.81
N ILE A 17 6.32 -6.14 -12.78
CA ILE A 17 6.71 -5.88 -11.38
C ILE A 17 7.49 -7.04 -10.78
N ARG A 18 7.35 -8.25 -11.35
CA ARG A 18 8.02 -9.48 -10.90
C ARG A 18 7.65 -9.87 -9.48
N LYS A 19 6.36 -9.80 -9.17
CA LYS A 19 5.82 -10.19 -7.87
C LYS A 19 4.70 -11.20 -8.03
N SER A 20 4.54 -12.06 -7.03
CA SER A 20 3.40 -12.95 -6.97
C SER A 20 2.12 -12.13 -6.72
N PRO A 21 0.93 -12.69 -6.97
CA PRO A 21 -0.32 -11.97 -6.68
C PRO A 21 -0.42 -11.45 -5.26
N SER A 22 0.00 -12.22 -4.25
CA SER A 22 -0.05 -11.76 -2.86
C SER A 22 0.94 -10.64 -2.57
N GLU A 23 2.15 -10.73 -3.12
CA GLU A 23 3.15 -9.67 -3.01
C GLU A 23 2.69 -8.40 -3.72
N PHE A 24 2.08 -8.57 -4.89
CA PHE A 24 1.53 -7.45 -5.66
C PHE A 24 0.43 -6.74 -4.87
N ALA A 25 -0.47 -7.50 -4.26
CA ALA A 25 -1.55 -6.93 -3.45
C ALA A 25 -0.99 -6.13 -2.27
N ALA A 26 0.02 -6.67 -1.59
CA ALA A 26 0.67 -5.97 -0.49
C ALA A 26 1.33 -4.67 -0.96
N GLU A 27 2.00 -4.71 -2.11
CA GLU A 27 2.64 -3.53 -2.69
C GLU A 27 1.61 -2.47 -3.08
N MET A 28 0.48 -2.87 -3.65
CA MET A 28 -0.60 -1.94 -3.99
C MET A 28 -1.14 -1.25 -2.75
N ARG A 29 -1.34 -2.01 -1.68
CA ARG A 29 -1.83 -1.44 -0.41
C ARG A 29 -0.86 -0.39 0.14
N LEU A 30 0.44 -0.69 0.10
CA LEU A 30 1.46 0.25 0.55
C LEU A 30 1.46 1.53 -0.30
N ALA A 31 1.48 1.37 -1.61
CA ALA A 31 1.53 2.51 -2.52
C ALA A 31 0.30 3.40 -2.38
N ALA A 32 -0.89 2.79 -2.31
CA ALA A 32 -2.13 3.52 -2.14
C ALA A 32 -2.16 4.26 -0.80
N ALA A 33 -1.77 3.59 0.27
CA ALA A 33 -1.77 4.17 1.61
C ALA A 33 -0.86 5.40 1.68
N VAL A 34 0.36 5.28 1.14
CA VAL A 34 1.33 6.37 1.14
C VAL A 34 0.81 7.55 0.34
N LYS A 35 0.27 7.30 -0.86
CA LYS A 35 -0.23 8.37 -1.72
C LYS A 35 -1.44 9.08 -1.11
N TRP A 36 -2.40 8.32 -0.60
CA TRP A 36 -3.58 8.91 0.03
C TRP A 36 -3.23 9.71 1.28
N TYR A 37 -2.25 9.25 2.05
CA TYR A 37 -1.72 9.99 3.18
C TYR A 37 -1.06 11.30 2.71
N GLU A 38 -0.21 11.21 1.70
CA GLU A 38 0.46 12.39 1.13
C GLU A 38 -0.55 13.43 0.65
N MET A 39 -1.63 12.98 0.04
CA MET A 39 -2.70 13.86 -0.46
C MET A 39 -3.62 14.39 0.63
N GLY A 40 -3.45 13.96 1.86
CA GLY A 40 -4.28 14.39 2.98
C GLY A 40 -5.67 13.76 3.01
N ILE A 41 -5.89 12.67 2.25
CA ILE A 41 -7.19 11.99 2.21
C ILE A 41 -7.43 11.18 3.48
N ILE A 42 -6.39 10.56 4.02
CA ILE A 42 -6.48 9.74 5.23
C ILE A 42 -5.37 10.12 6.21
N SER A 43 -5.61 9.85 7.49
CA SER A 43 -4.60 10.06 8.54
C SER A 43 -3.47 9.04 8.41
N GLN A 44 -2.36 9.31 9.10
CA GLN A 44 -1.24 8.37 9.13
C GLN A 44 -1.66 7.02 9.74
N GLU A 45 -2.49 7.06 10.78
CA GLU A 45 -3.00 5.85 11.42
C GLU A 45 -3.84 5.01 10.44
N LYS A 46 -4.74 5.67 9.70
CA LYS A 46 -5.57 4.98 8.71
C LYS A 46 -4.74 4.47 7.55
N ALA A 47 -3.73 5.22 7.14
CA ALA A 47 -2.82 4.79 6.08
C ALA A 47 -2.06 3.52 6.50
N ALA A 48 -1.62 3.44 7.75
CA ALA A 48 -0.97 2.24 8.27
C ALA A 48 -1.92 1.04 8.21
N GLU A 49 -3.19 1.23 8.57
CA GLU A 49 -4.21 0.18 8.47
C GLU A 49 -4.39 -0.28 7.02
N VAL A 50 -4.49 0.65 6.08
CA VAL A 50 -4.61 0.32 4.64
C VAL A 50 -3.39 -0.45 4.17
N ALA A 51 -2.21 -0.06 4.60
CA ALA A 51 -0.96 -0.72 4.25
C ALA A 51 -0.79 -2.09 4.92
N GLY A 52 -1.54 -2.35 5.98
CA GLY A 52 -1.44 -3.60 6.73
C GLY A 52 -0.23 -3.66 7.64
N VAL A 53 0.25 -2.51 8.12
CA VAL A 53 1.40 -2.41 9.02
C VAL A 53 1.02 -1.60 10.26
N SER A 54 1.86 -1.67 11.29
CA SER A 54 1.66 -0.84 12.47
C SER A 54 1.97 0.63 12.12
N ARG A 55 1.45 1.54 12.94
CA ARG A 55 1.73 2.97 12.77
C ARG A 55 3.23 3.25 12.83
N ALA A 56 3.93 2.57 13.76
CA ALA A 56 5.38 2.73 13.90
C ALA A 56 6.12 2.26 12.64
N ASP A 57 5.69 1.14 12.07
CA ASP A 57 6.33 0.57 10.89
C ASP A 57 6.00 1.33 9.62
N PHE A 58 4.96 2.15 9.63
CA PHE A 58 4.57 2.91 8.44
C PHE A 58 5.64 3.93 8.01
N ILE A 59 6.57 4.26 8.89
CA ILE A 59 7.69 5.15 8.54
C ILE A 59 8.52 4.58 7.39
N PHE A 60 8.68 3.26 7.32
CA PHE A 60 9.51 2.62 6.30
C PHE A 60 8.98 2.83 4.89
N PRO A 61 7.70 2.53 4.60
CA PRO A 61 7.15 2.87 3.27
C PRO A 61 7.15 4.37 2.99
N LEU A 62 6.96 5.22 3.99
CA LEU A 62 7.05 6.66 3.78
C LEU A 62 8.45 7.07 3.29
N VAL A 63 9.48 6.55 3.94
CA VAL A 63 10.87 6.81 3.53
C VAL A 63 11.11 6.27 2.12
N ARG A 64 10.65 5.04 1.86
CA ARG A 64 10.81 4.40 0.55
C ARG A 64 10.19 5.22 -0.58
N PHE A 65 9.02 5.81 -0.34
CA PHE A 65 8.31 6.62 -1.34
C PHE A 65 8.64 8.11 -1.24
N GLU A 66 9.62 8.47 -0.41
CA GLU A 66 10.09 9.86 -0.25
C GLU A 66 8.98 10.82 0.17
N VAL A 67 8.13 10.38 1.10
CA VAL A 67 7.04 11.18 1.64
C VAL A 67 7.34 11.54 3.08
N SER A 68 7.17 12.80 3.44
CA SER A 68 7.36 13.27 4.82
C SER A 68 6.27 12.72 5.75
N PRO A 69 6.64 12.23 6.94
CA PRO A 69 5.66 11.75 7.91
C PRO A 69 4.75 12.82 8.49
#